data_6ef44572252fe1fe0e2e82e9ae7e9ea7
#
_entry.id   6ef44572252fe1fe0e2e82e9ae7e9ea7
#
_cell.length_a   1.000
_cell.length_b   1.000
_cell.length_c   1.000
_cell.angle_alpha   90.00
_cell.angle_beta   90.00
_cell.angle_gamma   90.00
#
_symmetry.space_group_name_H-M   'P 1'
#
loop_
_entity.id
_entity.type
_entity.pdbx_description
1 polymer ?
#
loop_
_entity_poly.entity_id
_entity_poly.type
_entity_poly.pdbx_seq_one_letter_code
_entity_poly.pdbx_strand_id
1 'polypeptide(L)'
;VVGVGPWIKGIWSLLGLPLKVDVRAEGKLHAGLDMWTYWQLQEGEIQLDPGRYATAAGKTPPVIHVDSSEPLLADGTDRKISDGLWGIYFKRDRHGVQGGAVPLKLGPEAQVDPYGPRSERYTVTDDFAEYWTAGLAHCLERFRGCSRLYRRAPTGGIGCFTVDNFPVFDWMRPNAYVIADSNHGYKMIGVGKEVARVLMGERSELLHPFRFSRFAEGDLHPRSSGPFPWT
;
A
#
# COMPACT_ATOMS: atom_id res chain seq x y z
N VAL A 1 22.28 3.11 7.70
CA VAL A 1 21.05 3.10 6.91
C VAL A 1 19.92 2.51 7.74
N VAL A 2 18.76 3.15 7.74
CA VAL A 2 17.57 2.73 8.46
C VAL A 2 16.51 2.30 7.44
N GLY A 3 16.25 0.99 7.35
CA GLY A 3 15.25 0.40 6.47
C GLY A 3 14.45 -0.65 7.25
N VAL A 4 13.49 -0.19 8.04
CA VAL A 4 12.81 -1.01 9.08
C VAL A 4 11.33 -1.25 8.80
N GLY A 5 10.86 -0.89 7.58
CA GLY A 5 9.47 -1.09 7.21
C GLY A 5 8.49 -0.44 8.21
N PRO A 6 7.44 -1.15 8.64
CA PRO A 6 6.42 -0.57 9.50
C PRO A 6 6.90 -0.20 10.91
N TRP A 7 8.07 -0.64 11.35
CA TRP A 7 8.67 -0.23 12.64
C TRP A 7 9.29 1.17 12.60
N ILE A 8 9.17 1.89 11.49
CA ILE A 8 9.80 3.21 11.29
C ILE A 8 9.40 4.22 12.36
N LYS A 9 8.16 4.24 12.84
CA LYS A 9 7.71 5.19 13.88
C LYS A 9 8.56 5.10 15.15
N GLY A 10 8.89 3.88 15.59
CA GLY A 10 9.74 3.66 16.76
C GLY A 10 11.17 4.16 16.54
N ILE A 11 11.77 3.82 15.42
CA ILE A 11 13.13 4.29 15.06
C ILE A 11 13.15 5.79 14.82
N TRP A 12 12.10 6.36 14.22
CA TRP A 12 11.94 7.79 14.02
C TRP A 12 12.01 8.56 15.34
N SER A 13 11.29 8.06 16.36
CA SER A 13 11.33 8.62 17.73
C SER A 13 12.71 8.47 18.37
N LEU A 14 13.39 7.33 18.21
CA LEU A 14 14.76 7.11 18.70
C LEU A 14 15.78 8.08 18.06
N LEU A 15 15.55 8.45 16.82
CA LEU A 15 16.33 9.47 16.13
C LEU A 15 15.99 10.90 16.55
N GLY A 16 15.05 11.09 17.47
CA GLY A 16 14.57 12.41 17.90
C GLY A 16 13.90 13.20 16.77
N LEU A 17 13.23 12.52 15.85
CA LEU A 17 12.54 13.12 14.72
C LEU A 17 11.07 13.41 15.06
N PRO A 18 10.45 14.44 14.46
CA PRO A 18 9.10 14.86 14.82
C PRO A 18 8.06 13.85 14.37
N LEU A 19 7.17 13.44 15.28
CA LEU A 19 5.99 12.61 14.95
C LEU A 19 4.83 13.42 14.37
N LYS A 20 4.90 14.73 14.47
CA LYS A 20 3.98 15.68 13.84
C LYS A 20 4.77 16.53 12.86
N VAL A 21 4.21 16.79 11.70
CA VAL A 21 4.84 17.58 10.65
C VAL A 21 3.89 18.65 10.14
N ASP A 22 4.46 19.77 9.74
CA ASP A 22 3.75 20.81 9.04
C ASP A 22 3.89 20.57 7.53
N VAL A 23 2.77 20.61 6.83
CA VAL A 23 2.69 20.28 5.41
C VAL A 23 2.08 21.42 4.63
N ARG A 24 2.78 21.88 3.60
CA ARG A 24 2.21 22.82 2.62
C ARG A 24 1.50 22.01 1.53
N ALA A 25 0.22 22.29 1.30
CA ALA A 25 -0.56 21.70 0.25
C ALA A 25 -1.58 22.72 -0.29
N GLU A 26 -1.73 22.80 -1.60
CA GLU A 26 -2.70 23.68 -2.26
C GLU A 26 -2.62 25.15 -1.79
N GLY A 27 -1.40 25.64 -1.56
CA GLY A 27 -1.15 26.99 -1.09
C GLY A 27 -1.44 27.26 0.41
N LYS A 28 -1.80 26.22 1.17
CA LYS A 28 -2.12 26.32 2.61
C LYS A 28 -1.10 25.55 3.45
N LEU A 29 -0.94 25.99 4.70
CA LEU A 29 -0.16 25.29 5.71
C LEU A 29 -1.12 24.45 6.58
N HIS A 30 -0.90 23.15 6.60
CA HIS A 30 -1.56 22.20 7.48
C HIS A 30 -0.59 21.84 8.61
N ALA A 31 -0.80 22.40 9.78
CA ALA A 31 0.12 22.23 10.90
C ALA A 31 -0.19 20.98 11.73
N GLY A 32 0.86 20.34 12.23
CA GLY A 32 0.77 19.27 13.23
C GLY A 32 0.13 17.98 12.74
N LEU A 33 0.22 17.66 11.45
CA LEU A 33 -0.28 16.40 10.91
C LEU A 33 0.57 15.23 11.40
N ASP A 34 -0.05 14.06 11.56
CA ASP A 34 0.68 12.84 11.90
C ASP A 34 1.61 12.45 10.77
N MET A 35 2.92 12.35 11.08
CA MET A 35 3.92 11.91 10.10
C MET A 35 3.65 10.49 9.62
N TRP A 36 3.17 9.61 10.50
CA TRP A 36 2.96 8.19 10.24
C TRP A 36 1.54 7.77 10.55
N THR A 37 0.89 7.11 9.58
CA THR A 37 -0.42 6.48 9.73
C THR A 37 -0.31 5.00 9.37
N TYR A 38 -0.85 4.13 10.20
CA TYR A 38 -0.83 2.69 9.97
C TYR A 38 -2.11 2.20 9.31
N TRP A 39 -1.91 1.25 8.40
CA TRP A 39 -2.98 0.52 7.75
C TRP A 39 -2.69 -0.97 7.81
N GLN A 40 -3.72 -1.76 8.12
CA GLN A 40 -3.69 -3.18 7.87
C GLN A 40 -4.07 -3.43 6.41
N LEU A 41 -3.20 -4.12 5.69
CA LEU A 41 -3.40 -4.52 4.32
C LEU A 41 -3.80 -5.99 4.30
N GLN A 42 -4.75 -6.34 3.45
CA GLN A 42 -5.24 -7.70 3.32
C GLN A 42 -5.06 -8.17 1.88
N GLU A 43 -4.61 -9.40 1.72
CA GLU A 43 -4.41 -10.04 0.42
C GLU A 43 -5.01 -11.44 0.40
N GLY A 44 -5.40 -11.88 -0.79
CA GLY A 44 -5.90 -13.22 -1.05
C GLY A 44 -5.58 -13.66 -2.47
N GLU A 45 -5.90 -14.91 -2.75
CA GLU A 45 -5.75 -15.45 -4.10
C GLU A 45 -6.98 -16.26 -4.51
N ILE A 46 -7.24 -16.29 -5.82
CA ILE A 46 -8.14 -17.25 -6.44
C ILE A 46 -7.30 -18.19 -7.31
N GLN A 47 -7.60 -19.50 -7.22
CA GLN A 47 -7.01 -20.48 -8.11
C GLN A 47 -7.76 -20.45 -9.45
N LEU A 48 -7.14 -19.83 -10.43
CA LEU A 48 -7.68 -19.69 -11.78
C LEU A 48 -6.62 -20.11 -12.78
N ASP A 49 -7.05 -20.83 -13.84
CA ASP A 49 -6.16 -21.11 -14.96
C ASP A 49 -5.50 -19.81 -15.45
N PRO A 50 -4.16 -19.72 -15.44
CA PRO A 50 -3.46 -18.51 -15.87
C PRO A 50 -3.85 -18.03 -17.27
N GLY A 51 -4.26 -18.93 -18.16
CA GLY A 51 -4.75 -18.58 -19.50
C GLY A 51 -6.03 -17.73 -19.46
N ARG A 52 -6.88 -17.91 -18.46
CA ARG A 52 -8.10 -17.11 -18.28
C ARG A 52 -7.84 -15.68 -17.81
N TYR A 53 -6.64 -15.39 -17.33
CA TYR A 53 -6.23 -14.04 -16.93
C TYR A 53 -5.32 -13.36 -17.97
N ALA A 54 -5.00 -14.01 -19.05
CA ALA A 54 -4.24 -13.40 -20.13
C ALA A 54 -5.08 -12.38 -20.92
N THR A 55 -4.40 -11.41 -21.53
CA THR A 55 -5.00 -10.54 -22.55
C THR A 55 -5.36 -11.35 -23.81
N ALA A 56 -6.14 -10.76 -24.71
CA ALA A 56 -6.44 -11.37 -26.00
C ALA A 56 -5.17 -11.72 -26.81
N ALA A 57 -4.07 -11.01 -26.59
CA ALA A 57 -2.76 -11.28 -27.19
C ALA A 57 -1.92 -12.31 -26.41
N GLY A 58 -2.50 -13.01 -25.41
CA GLY A 58 -1.82 -14.00 -24.58
C GLY A 58 -0.81 -13.42 -23.58
N LYS A 59 -0.77 -12.11 -23.40
CA LYS A 59 0.16 -11.44 -22.48
C LYS A 59 -0.42 -11.36 -21.06
N THR A 60 0.46 -11.34 -20.08
CA THR A 60 0.09 -11.07 -18.68
C THR A 60 -0.29 -9.59 -18.55
N PRO A 61 -1.49 -9.25 -18.01
CA PRO A 61 -1.82 -7.88 -17.68
C PRO A 61 -0.90 -7.32 -16.60
N PRO A 62 -0.76 -5.99 -16.52
CA PRO A 62 -0.12 -5.34 -15.38
C PRO A 62 -0.94 -5.56 -14.10
N VAL A 63 -0.42 -5.07 -12.96
CA VAL A 63 -1.25 -4.90 -11.75
C VAL A 63 -2.37 -3.92 -12.09
N ILE A 64 -3.59 -4.31 -11.77
CA ILE A 64 -4.78 -3.49 -12.00
C ILE A 64 -5.30 -3.01 -10.66
N HIS A 65 -5.50 -1.71 -10.53
CA HIS A 65 -6.16 -1.07 -9.40
C HIS A 65 -7.49 -0.52 -9.89
N VAL A 66 -8.54 -0.73 -9.11
CA VAL A 66 -9.88 -0.23 -9.41
C VAL A 66 -10.48 0.34 -8.15
N ASP A 67 -10.94 1.58 -8.24
CA ASP A 67 -11.81 2.21 -7.25
C ASP A 67 -13.15 2.54 -7.91
N SER A 68 -14.25 2.30 -7.22
CA SER A 68 -15.59 2.55 -7.74
C SER A 68 -16.53 3.02 -6.63
N SER A 69 -17.47 3.87 -6.99
CA SER A 69 -18.61 4.26 -6.15
C SER A 69 -19.91 3.55 -6.53
N GLU A 70 -19.88 2.65 -7.50
CA GLU A 70 -21.03 1.82 -7.83
C GLU A 70 -21.32 0.81 -6.72
N PRO A 71 -22.58 0.42 -6.49
CA PRO A 71 -22.90 -0.62 -5.52
C PRO A 71 -22.14 -1.92 -5.81
N LEU A 72 -21.46 -2.44 -4.80
CA LEU A 72 -20.78 -3.73 -4.91
C LEU A 72 -21.73 -4.85 -4.52
N LEU A 73 -21.99 -5.76 -5.45
CA LEU A 73 -22.82 -6.93 -5.25
C LEU A 73 -21.97 -8.19 -5.05
N ALA A 74 -22.42 -9.11 -4.23
CA ALA A 74 -21.75 -10.38 -4.02
C ALA A 74 -21.67 -11.19 -5.31
N ASP A 75 -20.55 -11.88 -5.53
CA ASP A 75 -20.32 -12.66 -6.73
C ASP A 75 -21.41 -13.72 -6.94
N GLY A 76 -22.11 -13.61 -8.07
CA GLY A 76 -23.17 -14.51 -8.47
C GLY A 76 -24.53 -14.30 -7.78
N THR A 77 -24.73 -13.22 -7.04
CA THR A 77 -26.01 -12.86 -6.41
C THR A 77 -26.27 -11.36 -6.49
N ASP A 78 -27.54 -10.95 -6.20
CA ASP A 78 -27.91 -9.54 -6.10
C ASP A 78 -27.73 -8.98 -4.67
N ARG A 79 -27.14 -9.75 -3.76
CA ARG A 79 -26.91 -9.32 -2.39
C ARG A 79 -25.84 -8.22 -2.35
N LYS A 80 -26.23 -7.08 -1.84
CA LYS A 80 -25.34 -5.92 -1.72
C LYS A 80 -24.32 -6.10 -0.59
N ILE A 81 -23.06 -5.79 -0.89
CA ILE A 81 -21.92 -5.79 0.05
C ILE A 81 -21.58 -4.37 0.48
N SER A 82 -21.55 -3.42 -0.46
CA SER A 82 -21.22 -2.03 -0.18
C SER A 82 -22.02 -1.08 -1.07
N ASP A 83 -22.43 0.04 -0.48
CA ASP A 83 -22.99 1.21 -1.17
C ASP A 83 -21.99 2.36 -1.28
N GLY A 84 -20.88 2.26 -0.55
CA GLY A 84 -19.86 3.30 -0.50
C GLY A 84 -18.75 3.08 -1.51
N LEU A 85 -17.82 4.00 -1.51
CA LEU A 85 -16.59 3.85 -2.27
C LEU A 85 -15.85 2.58 -1.84
N TRP A 86 -15.46 1.78 -2.81
CA TRP A 86 -14.69 0.56 -2.62
C TRP A 86 -13.53 0.48 -3.61
N GLY A 87 -12.52 -0.30 -3.26
CA GLY A 87 -11.36 -0.49 -4.12
C GLY A 87 -10.73 -1.85 -3.95
N ILE A 88 -10.19 -2.34 -5.04
CA ILE A 88 -9.40 -3.57 -5.08
C ILE A 88 -8.17 -3.38 -5.96
N TYR A 89 -7.18 -4.22 -5.76
CA TYR A 89 -6.15 -4.46 -6.76
C TYR A 89 -5.98 -5.95 -7.01
N PHE A 90 -5.47 -6.29 -8.19
CA PHE A 90 -5.20 -7.67 -8.55
C PHE A 90 -4.12 -7.78 -9.62
N LYS A 91 -3.42 -8.88 -9.60
CA LYS A 91 -2.36 -9.23 -10.53
C LYS A 91 -2.32 -10.73 -10.78
N ARG A 92 -1.68 -11.13 -11.86
CA ARG A 92 -1.36 -12.54 -12.04
C ARG A 92 -0.37 -13.00 -10.97
N ASP A 93 -0.62 -14.18 -10.43
CA ASP A 93 0.31 -14.93 -9.62
C ASP A 93 0.58 -16.31 -10.23
N ARG A 94 1.51 -17.05 -9.61
CA ARG A 94 1.94 -18.37 -10.09
C ARG A 94 0.78 -19.34 -10.28
N HIS A 95 -0.19 -19.31 -9.38
CA HIS A 95 -1.30 -20.26 -9.32
C HIS A 95 -2.66 -19.67 -9.71
N GLY A 96 -2.69 -18.42 -10.12
CA GLY A 96 -3.94 -17.78 -10.49
C GLY A 96 -3.87 -16.25 -10.44
N VAL A 97 -4.73 -15.65 -9.65
CA VAL A 97 -4.81 -14.21 -9.43
C VAL A 97 -4.69 -13.91 -7.95
N GLN A 98 -3.81 -12.99 -7.60
CA GLN A 98 -3.60 -12.48 -6.25
C GLN A 98 -3.95 -10.99 -6.21
N GLY A 99 -4.42 -10.53 -5.08
CA GLY A 99 -4.64 -9.12 -4.86
C GLY A 99 -5.21 -8.80 -3.51
N GLY A 100 -5.58 -7.54 -3.32
CA GLY A 100 -6.03 -7.01 -2.05
C GLY A 100 -7.27 -6.15 -2.16
N ALA A 101 -7.88 -5.97 -1.02
CA ALA A 101 -9.05 -5.12 -0.79
C ALA A 101 -9.14 -4.76 0.70
N VAL A 102 -10.13 -3.95 1.04
CA VAL A 102 -10.54 -3.67 2.43
C VAL A 102 -9.35 -3.33 3.36
N PRO A 103 -8.54 -2.33 3.04
CA PRO A 103 -7.52 -1.90 3.97
C PRO A 103 -8.21 -1.30 5.21
N LEU A 104 -7.73 -1.69 6.39
CA LEU A 104 -8.24 -1.16 7.64
C LEU A 104 -7.30 -0.07 8.15
N LYS A 105 -7.80 1.16 8.26
CA LYS A 105 -7.03 2.25 8.85
C LYS A 105 -6.89 2.03 10.35
N LEU A 106 -5.67 1.79 10.80
CA LEU A 106 -5.36 1.61 12.21
C LEU A 106 -5.06 2.94 12.91
N GLY A 107 -4.72 3.97 12.13
CA GLY A 107 -4.41 5.31 12.62
C GLY A 107 -2.97 5.49 13.10
N PRO A 108 -2.64 6.73 13.56
CA PRO A 108 -1.28 7.09 13.95
C PRO A 108 -0.86 6.48 15.30
N GLU A 109 -1.81 6.10 16.15
CA GLU A 109 -1.53 5.55 17.48
C GLU A 109 -1.29 4.04 17.49
N ALA A 110 -1.48 3.38 16.36
CA ALA A 110 -1.24 1.95 16.27
C ALA A 110 0.22 1.61 16.62
N GLN A 111 0.38 0.51 17.32
CA GLN A 111 1.69 -0.07 17.61
C GLN A 111 1.86 -1.33 16.77
N VAL A 112 3.02 -1.45 16.18
CA VAL A 112 3.38 -2.65 15.42
C VAL A 112 3.91 -3.70 16.39
N ASP A 113 3.34 -4.88 16.30
CA ASP A 113 3.83 -6.03 17.07
C ASP A 113 5.30 -6.32 16.71
N PRO A 114 6.22 -6.33 17.68
CA PRO A 114 7.63 -6.59 17.43
C PRO A 114 7.90 -7.99 16.89
N TYR A 115 6.96 -8.91 17.06
CA TYR A 115 7.06 -10.28 16.58
C TYR A 115 6.47 -10.48 15.18
N GLY A 116 5.97 -9.40 14.56
CA GLY A 116 5.58 -9.34 13.16
C GLY A 116 4.30 -10.10 12.82
N PRO A 117 4.24 -10.70 11.64
CA PRO A 117 2.99 -11.18 11.03
C PRO A 117 2.37 -12.43 11.69
N ARG A 118 2.91 -12.91 12.79
CA ARG A 118 2.31 -14.01 13.59
C ARG A 118 1.22 -13.52 14.54
N SER A 119 1.08 -12.21 14.73
CA SER A 119 0.02 -11.64 15.53
C SER A 119 -1.32 -11.84 14.83
N GLU A 120 -2.36 -12.22 15.60
CA GLU A 120 -3.74 -12.32 15.10
C GLU A 120 -4.26 -11.00 14.53
N ARG A 121 -3.67 -9.85 14.92
CA ARG A 121 -3.98 -8.52 14.40
C ARG A 121 -3.69 -8.36 12.91
N TYR A 122 -2.88 -9.24 12.32
CA TYR A 122 -2.53 -9.23 10.89
C TYR A 122 -3.24 -10.32 10.11
N THR A 123 -4.22 -10.96 10.72
CA THR A 123 -5.01 -12.00 10.06
C THR A 123 -5.97 -11.37 9.07
N VAL A 124 -6.07 -11.98 7.89
CA VAL A 124 -7.09 -11.61 6.91
C VAL A 124 -8.47 -11.88 7.49
N THR A 125 -9.37 -10.91 7.47
CA THR A 125 -10.74 -11.02 7.99
C THR A 125 -11.60 -11.92 7.11
N ASP A 126 -12.64 -12.50 7.69
CA ASP A 126 -13.55 -13.40 6.95
C ASP A 126 -14.30 -12.66 5.84
N ASP A 127 -14.61 -11.38 6.04
CA ASP A 127 -15.28 -10.52 5.04
C ASP A 127 -14.43 -10.24 3.80
N PHE A 128 -13.11 -10.36 3.92
CA PHE A 128 -12.19 -10.05 2.83
C PHE A 128 -12.45 -10.90 1.60
N ALA A 129 -12.64 -12.21 1.77
CA ALA A 129 -12.82 -13.13 0.65
C ALA A 129 -14.02 -12.75 -0.21
N GLU A 130 -15.14 -12.45 0.44
CA GLU A 130 -16.37 -12.07 -0.25
C GLU A 130 -16.22 -10.72 -0.95
N TYR A 131 -15.69 -9.72 -0.24
CA TYR A 131 -15.53 -8.38 -0.78
C TYR A 131 -14.59 -8.35 -1.99
N TRP A 132 -13.44 -9.01 -1.89
CA TRP A 132 -12.45 -9.02 -2.96
C TRP A 132 -12.93 -9.79 -4.19
N THR A 133 -13.54 -10.96 -4.01
CA THR A 133 -14.08 -11.75 -5.13
C THR A 133 -15.29 -11.07 -5.80
N ALA A 134 -16.09 -10.36 -5.03
CA ALA A 134 -17.14 -9.51 -5.57
C ALA A 134 -16.57 -8.39 -6.44
N GLY A 135 -15.53 -7.71 -5.96
CA GLY A 135 -14.84 -6.68 -6.74
C GLY A 135 -14.23 -7.23 -8.04
N LEU A 136 -13.62 -8.41 -7.99
CA LEU A 136 -13.11 -9.08 -9.20
C LEU A 136 -14.23 -9.38 -10.21
N ALA A 137 -15.36 -9.94 -9.74
CA ALA A 137 -16.50 -10.26 -10.58
C ALA A 137 -17.17 -9.02 -11.17
N HIS A 138 -17.20 -7.92 -10.41
CA HIS A 138 -17.69 -6.62 -10.89
C HIS A 138 -16.80 -6.05 -11.99
N CYS A 139 -15.47 -6.12 -11.82
CA CYS A 139 -14.53 -5.55 -12.77
C CYS A 139 -14.46 -6.30 -14.10
N LEU A 140 -14.54 -7.64 -14.07
CA LEU A 140 -14.31 -8.46 -15.25
C LEU A 140 -15.26 -9.66 -15.30
N GLU A 141 -16.03 -9.75 -16.38
CA GLU A 141 -16.97 -10.86 -16.66
C GLU A 141 -16.35 -12.25 -16.45
N ARG A 142 -15.08 -12.41 -16.83
CA ARG A 142 -14.35 -13.68 -16.69
C ARG A 142 -14.12 -14.13 -15.24
N PHE A 143 -14.33 -13.23 -14.28
CA PHE A 143 -14.22 -13.53 -12.85
C PHE A 143 -15.56 -13.84 -12.19
N ARG A 144 -16.67 -13.77 -12.90
CA ARG A 144 -17.95 -14.19 -12.34
C ARG A 144 -17.91 -15.64 -11.85
N GLY A 145 -18.39 -15.87 -10.65
CA GLY A 145 -18.33 -17.15 -9.97
C GLY A 145 -16.95 -17.52 -9.42
N CYS A 146 -16.03 -16.56 -9.30
CA CYS A 146 -14.68 -16.82 -8.81
C CYS A 146 -14.60 -17.01 -7.29
N SER A 147 -15.64 -16.64 -6.53
CA SER A 147 -15.68 -16.81 -5.08
C SER A 147 -15.41 -18.26 -4.64
N ARG A 148 -15.91 -19.23 -5.38
CA ARG A 148 -15.65 -20.67 -5.15
C ARG A 148 -14.19 -21.10 -5.37
N LEU A 149 -13.40 -20.25 -6.02
CA LEU A 149 -11.99 -20.50 -6.33
C LEU A 149 -11.05 -19.82 -5.33
N TYR A 150 -11.61 -19.09 -4.36
CA TYR A 150 -10.84 -18.40 -3.36
C TYR A 150 -9.99 -19.37 -2.54
N ARG A 151 -8.75 -18.96 -2.34
CA ARG A 151 -7.83 -19.59 -1.40
C ARG A 151 -7.31 -18.53 -0.46
N ARG A 152 -7.35 -18.82 0.82
CA ARG A 152 -6.80 -17.94 1.83
C ARG A 152 -5.28 -17.88 1.66
N ALA A 153 -4.77 -16.77 1.15
CA ALA A 153 -3.35 -16.49 1.29
C ALA A 153 -3.05 -16.15 2.75
N PRO A 154 -1.94 -16.61 3.31
CA PRO A 154 -1.60 -16.34 4.72
C PRO A 154 -1.08 -14.91 4.94
N THR A 155 -1.44 -13.97 4.10
CA THR A 155 -0.83 -12.65 4.01
C THR A 155 -1.79 -11.53 4.34
N GLY A 156 -1.86 -11.18 5.61
CA GLY A 156 -2.13 -9.82 6.02
C GLY A 156 -0.79 -9.12 6.32
N GLY A 157 -0.77 -7.81 6.28
CA GLY A 157 0.40 -7.01 6.60
C GLY A 157 0.04 -5.64 7.15
N ILE A 158 1.00 -5.01 7.82
CA ILE A 158 0.87 -3.61 8.22
C ILE A 158 1.75 -2.75 7.33
N GLY A 159 1.15 -1.71 6.76
CA GLY A 159 1.85 -0.61 6.10
C GLY A 159 1.90 0.60 7.02
N CYS A 160 3.01 1.34 6.99
CA CYS A 160 3.19 2.60 7.67
C CYS A 160 3.33 3.68 6.61
N PHE A 161 2.41 4.62 6.57
CA PHE A 161 2.29 5.59 5.50
C PHE A 161 2.57 7.00 5.98
N THR A 162 3.24 7.77 5.15
CA THR A 162 3.46 9.20 5.32
C THR A 162 2.20 10.00 4.99
N VAL A 163 2.28 11.31 5.17
CA VAL A 163 1.16 12.23 4.90
C VAL A 163 0.70 12.20 3.43
N ASP A 164 1.63 12.03 2.49
CA ASP A 164 1.35 11.97 1.04
C ASP A 164 1.37 10.56 0.47
N ASN A 165 1.45 9.53 1.32
CA ASN A 165 1.53 8.10 0.98
C ASN A 165 2.79 7.71 0.19
N PHE A 166 3.79 8.57 0.08
CA PHE A 166 5.05 8.27 -0.59
C PHE A 166 6.21 8.14 0.40
N PRO A 167 7.23 7.33 0.09
CA PRO A 167 8.35 7.09 0.98
C PRO A 167 9.17 8.36 1.29
N VAL A 168 9.98 8.26 2.34
CA VAL A 168 11.05 9.22 2.62
C VAL A 168 12.40 8.54 2.43
N PHE A 169 13.23 9.11 1.55
CA PHE A 169 14.61 8.71 1.31
C PHE A 169 15.50 9.91 1.56
N ASP A 170 16.05 10.01 2.78
CA ASP A 170 16.81 11.22 3.15
C ASP A 170 17.81 11.00 4.28
N TRP A 171 18.77 11.92 4.39
CA TRP A 171 19.64 12.07 5.54
C TRP A 171 18.89 12.76 6.68
N MET A 172 18.35 11.98 7.60
CA MET A 172 17.59 12.53 8.74
C MET A 172 18.50 12.93 9.91
N ARG A 173 19.72 12.43 9.94
CA ARG A 173 20.80 12.83 10.86
C ARG A 173 22.14 12.68 10.12
N PRO A 174 23.24 13.30 10.58
CA PRO A 174 24.55 13.21 9.91
C PRO A 174 25.03 11.79 9.64
N ASN A 175 24.58 10.83 10.46
CA ASN A 175 24.96 9.42 10.39
C ASN A 175 23.77 8.48 10.18
N ALA A 176 22.60 9.00 9.81
CA ALA A 176 21.40 8.19 9.61
C ALA A 176 20.66 8.57 8.32
N TYR A 177 20.88 7.79 7.29
CA TYR A 177 20.08 7.79 6.07
C TYR A 177 18.87 6.88 6.26
N VAL A 178 17.68 7.39 6.00
CA VAL A 178 16.43 6.68 6.19
C VAL A 178 15.85 6.24 4.83
N ILE A 179 15.45 4.99 4.76
CA ILE A 179 14.64 4.40 3.69
C ILE A 179 13.32 4.03 4.34
N ALA A 180 12.44 5.01 4.46
CA ALA A 180 11.13 4.81 5.06
C ALA A 180 10.10 4.63 3.96
N ASP A 181 9.72 3.40 3.78
CA ASP A 181 8.65 3.01 2.88
C ASP A 181 7.52 2.33 3.64
N SER A 182 6.34 2.56 3.15
CA SER A 182 5.13 2.04 3.75
C SER A 182 4.53 0.87 2.97
N ASN A 183 4.47 0.96 1.65
CA ASN A 183 3.76 -0.02 0.81
C ASN A 183 4.46 -0.32 -0.52
N HIS A 184 5.59 0.29 -0.76
CA HIS A 184 6.26 0.21 -2.06
C HIS A 184 7.54 -0.65 -2.03
N GLY A 185 7.73 -1.47 -1.00
CA GLY A 185 8.94 -2.26 -0.78
C GLY A 185 9.36 -3.09 -1.99
N TYR A 186 8.41 -3.67 -2.71
CA TYR A 186 8.69 -4.43 -3.93
C TYR A 186 9.16 -3.53 -5.11
N LYS A 187 8.90 -2.23 -5.07
CA LYS A 187 9.39 -1.25 -6.04
C LYS A 187 10.80 -0.74 -5.69
N MET A 188 11.32 -1.12 -4.53
CA MET A 188 12.53 -0.57 -3.92
C MET A 188 13.83 -1.21 -4.39
N ILE A 189 13.80 -2.22 -5.26
CA ILE A 189 15.01 -2.88 -5.76
C ILE A 189 15.97 -1.87 -6.40
N GLY A 190 15.44 -0.94 -7.20
CA GLY A 190 16.22 0.15 -7.79
C GLY A 190 16.69 1.19 -6.77
N VAL A 191 15.90 1.44 -5.72
CA VAL A 191 16.21 2.40 -4.66
C VAL A 191 17.51 2.04 -3.93
N GLY A 192 17.70 0.77 -3.60
CA GLY A 192 18.94 0.32 -2.92
C GLY A 192 20.20 0.69 -3.67
N LYS A 193 20.20 0.60 -5.00
CA LYS A 193 21.32 1.02 -5.84
C LYS A 193 21.55 2.54 -5.77
N GLU A 194 20.51 3.32 -5.87
CA GLU A 194 20.61 4.79 -5.81
C GLU A 194 21.02 5.27 -4.41
N VAL A 195 20.50 4.65 -3.35
CA VAL A 195 20.92 4.94 -1.98
C VAL A 195 22.40 4.64 -1.79
N ALA A 196 22.92 3.52 -2.31
CA ALA A 196 24.34 3.20 -2.23
C ALA A 196 25.21 4.31 -2.87
N ARG A 197 24.78 4.86 -4.02
CA ARG A 197 25.47 5.98 -4.66
C ARG A 197 25.43 7.25 -3.80
N VAL A 198 24.28 7.57 -3.20
CA VAL A 198 24.14 8.70 -2.29
C VAL A 198 25.05 8.56 -1.06
N LEU A 199 25.18 7.36 -0.50
CA LEU A 199 26.07 7.07 0.61
C LEU A 199 27.58 7.24 0.24
N MET A 200 27.90 7.07 -1.03
CA MET A 200 29.25 7.30 -1.58
C MET A 200 29.47 8.76 -1.99
N GLY A 201 28.54 9.67 -1.69
CA GLY A 201 28.67 11.10 -1.94
C GLY A 201 28.12 11.58 -3.30
N GLU A 202 27.47 10.71 -4.07
CA GLU A 202 26.81 11.10 -5.30
C GLU A 202 25.43 11.70 -5.04
N ARG A 203 24.91 12.45 -6.01
CA ARG A 203 23.51 12.91 -6.01
C ARG A 203 22.65 11.94 -6.81
N SER A 204 21.40 11.73 -6.38
CA SER A 204 20.42 10.98 -7.14
C SER A 204 19.18 11.85 -7.40
N GLU A 205 18.98 12.20 -8.65
CA GLU A 205 17.77 12.92 -9.11
C GLU A 205 16.50 12.08 -8.91
N LEU A 206 16.62 10.74 -8.95
CA LEU A 206 15.51 9.82 -8.75
C LEU A 206 15.03 9.80 -7.30
N LEU A 207 15.93 10.00 -6.32
CA LEU A 207 15.58 10.01 -4.90
C LEU A 207 15.21 11.40 -4.38
N HIS A 208 15.62 12.46 -5.08
CA HIS A 208 15.38 13.83 -4.65
C HIS A 208 13.90 14.16 -4.39
N PRO A 209 12.92 13.71 -5.20
CA PRO A 209 11.50 13.96 -4.94
C PRO A 209 11.00 13.38 -3.61
N PHE A 210 11.70 12.40 -3.04
CA PHE A 210 11.33 11.70 -1.81
C PHE A 210 12.00 12.26 -0.55
N ARG A 211 12.67 13.42 -0.65
CA ARG A 211 13.29 14.10 0.50
C ARG A 211 12.25 14.50 1.54
N PHE A 212 12.64 14.55 2.80
CA PHE A 212 11.74 14.92 3.89
C PHE A 212 11.26 16.37 3.79
N SER A 213 12.11 17.28 3.33
CA SER A 213 11.79 18.71 3.20
C SER A 213 10.62 19.01 2.26
N ARG A 214 10.24 18.07 1.37
CA ARG A 214 9.09 18.23 0.46
C ARG A 214 7.79 18.59 1.18
N PHE A 215 7.62 18.14 2.41
CA PHE A 215 6.42 18.46 3.20
C PHE A 215 6.33 19.95 3.52
N ALA A 216 7.42 20.54 3.98
CA ALA A 216 7.48 21.98 4.28
C ALA A 216 7.54 22.86 3.03
N GLU A 217 8.13 22.36 1.96
CA GLU A 217 8.26 23.06 0.67
C GLU A 217 6.96 23.02 -0.15
N GLY A 218 6.11 22.03 0.09
CA GLY A 218 4.88 21.82 -0.68
C GLY A 218 5.08 21.04 -1.98
N ASP A 219 6.23 20.37 -2.13
CA ASP A 219 6.57 19.52 -3.28
C ASP A 219 6.03 18.11 -3.09
N LEU A 220 4.76 18.00 -2.71
CA LEU A 220 4.12 16.72 -2.47
C LEU A 220 3.93 15.95 -3.77
N HIS A 221 3.97 14.62 -3.66
CA HIS A 221 3.59 13.77 -4.76
C HIS A 221 2.10 13.94 -5.10
N PRO A 222 1.72 13.81 -6.37
CA PRO A 222 0.33 13.87 -6.79
C PRO A 222 -0.49 12.84 -6.00
N ARG A 223 -1.61 13.29 -5.44
CA ARG A 223 -2.57 12.37 -4.84
C ARG A 223 -3.21 11.52 -5.93
N SER A 224 -3.39 10.24 -5.62
CA SER A 224 -4.25 9.42 -6.44
C SER A 224 -5.71 9.85 -6.29
N SER A 225 -6.54 9.48 -7.24
CA SER A 225 -7.98 9.76 -7.21
C SER A 225 -8.72 8.97 -6.11
N GLY A 226 -8.13 7.90 -5.60
CA GLY A 226 -8.74 7.03 -4.60
C GLY A 226 -8.31 7.37 -3.17
N PRO A 227 -9.13 7.01 -2.17
CA PRO A 227 -8.85 7.24 -0.76
C PRO A 227 -7.92 6.18 -0.15
N PHE A 228 -7.56 5.17 -0.92
CA PHE A 228 -6.80 4.04 -0.43
C PHE A 228 -5.29 4.28 -0.54
N PRO A 229 -4.48 3.74 0.38
CA PRO A 229 -3.06 4.06 0.44
C PRO A 229 -2.22 3.48 -0.69
N TRP A 230 -2.78 2.64 -1.56
CA TRP A 230 -2.06 2.07 -2.71
C TRP A 230 -2.36 2.74 -4.05
N THR A 231 -3.28 3.67 -4.08
CA THR A 231 -3.69 4.36 -5.32
C THR A 231 -2.89 5.60 -5.60
#